data_3debcc2b27a6a73f580c7ca0325254f8
#
_entry.id   3debcc2b27a6a73f580c7ca0325254f8
#
_cell.length_a   1.000
_cell.length_b   1.000
_cell.length_c   1.000
_cell.angle_alpha   90.00
_cell.angle_beta   90.00
_cell.angle_gamma   90.00
#
_symmetry.space_group_name_H-M   'P 1'
#
loop_
_entity.id
_entity.type
_entity.pdbx_description
1 polymer ?
#
loop_
_entity_poly.entity_id
_entity_poly.type
_entity_poly.pdbx_seq_one_letter_code
_entity_poly.pdbx_strand_id
1 'polypeptide(L)'
;MTWPIIPAPFTATATPPEAEWNIRADLAAARTVFAAAWNSAVITPLDTCGQVVLSGEGYQRLRASGDPLLTAVFQQYRLWHHQQQLNWSPETRSSILFDTVAVFLAFSRQFLAFRTMGLRIADDGRTRPDPAAPPVDIALSWTDREAFQKFLTDRLLGRLPPEPETGRSRISI
;
A
#
# COMPACT_ATOMS: atom_id res chain seq x y z
N MET A 1 -9.29 -17.41 -18.81
CA MET A 1 -9.99 -16.15 -18.55
C MET A 1 -8.92 -15.17 -18.07
N THR A 2 -8.46 -14.30 -18.95
CA THR A 2 -7.47 -13.25 -18.60
C THR A 2 -8.22 -12.17 -17.82
N TRP A 3 -7.74 -11.88 -16.63
CA TRP A 3 -8.24 -10.80 -15.80
C TRP A 3 -8.13 -9.47 -16.55
N PRO A 4 -9.19 -8.67 -16.69
CA PRO A 4 -9.02 -7.32 -17.17
C PRO A 4 -8.28 -6.54 -16.07
N ILE A 5 -7.04 -6.19 -16.33
CA ILE A 5 -6.31 -5.17 -15.59
C ILE A 5 -7.21 -3.93 -15.68
N ILE A 6 -7.75 -3.48 -14.54
CA ILE A 6 -8.39 -2.17 -14.49
C ILE A 6 -7.29 -1.19 -14.87
N PRO A 7 -7.44 -0.43 -15.98
CA PRO A 7 -6.41 0.50 -16.38
C PRO A 7 -6.30 1.55 -15.28
N ALA A 8 -5.25 1.48 -14.49
CA ALA A 8 -4.82 2.63 -13.72
C ALA A 8 -4.50 3.75 -14.72
N PRO A 9 -4.76 5.03 -14.40
CA PRO A 9 -4.30 6.14 -15.20
C PRO A 9 -2.79 6.36 -14.99
N PHE A 10 -2.04 5.33 -15.23
CA PHE A 10 -0.62 5.43 -15.52
C PHE A 10 -0.52 5.31 -17.03
N THR A 11 0.12 6.26 -17.69
CA THR A 11 0.45 6.16 -19.12
C THR A 11 1.21 4.87 -19.32
N ALA A 12 0.45 3.81 -19.50
CA ALA A 12 0.95 2.48 -19.64
C ALA A 12 1.44 2.31 -21.07
N THR A 13 2.72 2.32 -21.22
CA THR A 13 3.30 1.25 -22.03
C THR A 13 2.84 -0.04 -21.38
N ALA A 14 2.07 -0.86 -22.09
CA ALA A 14 1.50 -2.09 -21.57
C ALA A 14 2.61 -3.08 -21.22
N THR A 15 3.22 -2.88 -20.08
CA THR A 15 4.17 -3.84 -19.50
C THR A 15 3.33 -5.02 -19.02
N PRO A 16 3.63 -6.25 -19.43
CA PRO A 16 2.89 -7.41 -18.94
C PRO A 16 2.98 -7.44 -17.41
N PRO A 17 1.91 -7.91 -16.71
CA PRO A 17 1.91 -7.99 -15.26
C PRO A 17 3.14 -8.76 -14.78
N GLU A 18 3.93 -8.13 -13.91
CA GLU A 18 5.14 -8.72 -13.35
C GLU A 18 4.84 -9.40 -12.01
N ALA A 19 5.68 -10.36 -11.65
CA ALA A 19 5.66 -10.94 -10.31
C ALA A 19 6.20 -9.91 -9.31
N GLU A 20 5.49 -9.75 -8.19
CA GLU A 20 5.91 -8.85 -7.10
C GLU A 20 7.25 -9.30 -6.50
N TRP A 21 8.07 -8.35 -6.09
CA TRP A 21 9.44 -8.59 -5.64
C TRP A 21 9.55 -9.57 -4.47
N ASN A 22 8.74 -9.39 -3.42
CA ASN A 22 8.79 -10.25 -2.23
C ASN A 22 8.31 -11.67 -2.55
N ILE A 23 7.30 -11.80 -3.43
CA ILE A 23 6.83 -13.09 -3.92
C ILE A 23 7.94 -13.81 -4.70
N ARG A 24 8.65 -13.09 -5.56
CA ARG A 24 9.77 -13.65 -6.34
C ARG A 24 10.96 -14.04 -5.46
N ALA A 25 11.20 -13.31 -4.38
CA ALA A 25 12.31 -13.58 -3.46
C ALA A 25 12.17 -14.93 -2.78
N ASP A 26 10.92 -15.35 -2.44
CA ASP A 26 10.65 -16.66 -1.87
C ASP A 26 9.26 -17.16 -2.27
N LEU A 27 9.18 -17.87 -3.38
CA LEU A 27 7.93 -18.46 -3.90
C LEU A 27 7.32 -19.48 -2.94
N ALA A 28 8.15 -20.24 -2.22
CA ALA A 28 7.65 -21.27 -1.31
C ALA A 28 6.98 -20.64 -0.09
N ALA A 29 7.62 -19.63 0.50
CA ALA A 29 7.02 -18.87 1.61
C ALA A 29 5.75 -18.16 1.17
N ALA A 30 5.75 -17.49 0.01
CA ALA A 30 4.57 -16.81 -0.52
C ALA A 30 3.39 -17.79 -0.72
N ARG A 31 3.63 -18.96 -1.30
CA ARG A 31 2.62 -20.01 -1.46
C ARG A 31 2.06 -20.49 -0.12
N THR A 32 2.92 -20.67 0.86
CA THR A 32 2.50 -21.08 2.21
C THR A 32 1.56 -20.04 2.83
N VAL A 33 1.90 -18.76 2.73
CA VAL A 33 1.08 -17.64 3.25
C VAL A 33 -0.27 -17.59 2.54
N PHE A 34 -0.30 -17.67 1.21
CA PHE A 34 -1.55 -17.57 0.43
C PHE A 34 -2.43 -18.81 0.55
N ALA A 35 -1.87 -19.98 0.87
CA ALA A 35 -2.63 -21.22 1.10
C ALA A 35 -3.15 -21.36 2.54
N ALA A 36 -2.68 -20.55 3.48
CA ALA A 36 -3.06 -20.66 4.88
C ALA A 36 -4.52 -20.21 5.10
N ALA A 37 -5.20 -20.89 6.01
CA ALA A 37 -6.56 -20.55 6.43
C ALA A 37 -6.52 -19.44 7.51
N TRP A 38 -6.40 -18.19 7.07
CA TRP A 38 -6.42 -17.05 7.97
C TRP A 38 -7.84 -16.74 8.47
N ASN A 39 -7.97 -16.32 9.71
CA ASN A 39 -9.25 -15.78 10.22
C ASN A 39 -9.66 -14.50 9.45
N SER A 40 -8.69 -13.71 9.07
CA SER A 40 -8.85 -12.54 8.21
C SER A 40 -7.55 -12.26 7.48
N ALA A 41 -7.62 -12.05 6.19
CA ALA A 41 -6.47 -11.64 5.38
C ALA A 41 -6.88 -10.49 4.48
N VAL A 42 -6.06 -9.45 4.45
CA VAL A 42 -6.25 -8.28 3.58
C VAL A 42 -4.93 -8.04 2.86
N ILE A 43 -5.00 -7.83 1.56
CA ILE A 43 -3.84 -7.49 0.75
C ILE A 43 -4.05 -6.22 -0.05
N THR A 44 -2.96 -5.52 -0.34
CA THR A 44 -2.92 -4.40 -1.26
C THR A 44 -1.92 -4.70 -2.38
N PRO A 45 -2.39 -4.90 -3.63
CA PRO A 45 -1.50 -5.12 -4.76
C PRO A 45 -0.72 -3.84 -5.12
N LEU A 46 0.40 -3.99 -5.82
CA LEU A 46 1.23 -2.87 -6.27
C LEU A 46 0.44 -1.86 -7.13
N ASP A 47 -0.55 -2.34 -7.88
CA ASP A 47 -1.46 -1.47 -8.67
C ASP A 47 -2.19 -0.45 -7.81
N THR A 48 -2.40 -0.72 -6.54
CA THR A 48 -3.07 0.17 -5.58
C THR A 48 -2.05 0.89 -4.70
N CYS A 49 -1.22 0.17 -3.94
CA CYS A 49 -0.26 0.80 -3.02
C CYS A 49 0.86 1.54 -3.76
N GLY A 50 1.20 1.12 -4.98
CA GLY A 50 2.19 1.78 -5.83
C GLY A 50 1.81 3.19 -6.31
N GLN A 51 0.59 3.63 -6.04
CA GLN A 51 0.12 4.98 -6.40
C GLN A 51 0.34 6.03 -5.31
N VAL A 52 0.84 5.64 -4.12
CA VAL A 52 1.00 6.55 -2.99
C VAL A 52 2.35 7.25 -3.03
N VAL A 53 2.33 8.52 -3.39
CA VAL A 53 3.49 9.42 -3.37
C VAL A 53 3.07 10.72 -2.72
N LEU A 54 3.73 11.13 -1.64
CA LEU A 54 3.51 12.43 -1.04
C LEU A 54 4.32 13.49 -1.78
N SER A 55 3.67 14.60 -2.11
CA SER A 55 4.26 15.75 -2.81
C SER A 55 3.53 17.04 -2.47
N GLY A 56 3.95 18.15 -3.08
CA GLY A 56 3.31 19.45 -2.90
C GLY A 56 3.37 19.97 -1.47
N GLU A 57 2.39 20.79 -1.09
CA GLU A 57 2.37 21.50 0.18
C GLU A 57 2.39 20.53 1.39
N GLY A 58 1.63 19.44 1.35
CA GLY A 58 1.61 18.44 2.43
C GLY A 58 2.99 17.87 2.71
N TYR A 59 3.73 17.52 1.67
CA TYR A 59 5.08 17.00 1.78
C TYR A 59 6.07 18.05 2.31
N GLN A 60 5.96 19.30 1.86
CA GLN A 60 6.79 20.40 2.36
C GLN A 60 6.53 20.69 3.85
N ARG A 61 5.28 20.60 4.29
CA ARG A 61 4.94 20.71 5.72
C ARG A 61 5.60 19.61 6.56
N LEU A 62 5.64 18.37 6.09
CA LEU A 62 6.37 17.28 6.76
C LEU A 62 7.86 17.61 6.89
N ARG A 63 8.47 18.08 5.82
CA ARG A 63 9.91 18.44 5.81
C ARG A 63 10.24 19.62 6.72
N ALA A 64 9.34 20.57 6.84
CA ALA A 64 9.50 21.77 7.65
C ALA A 64 8.99 21.62 9.08
N SER A 65 8.53 20.45 9.49
CA SER A 65 7.86 20.24 10.78
C SER A 65 8.76 20.47 12.00
N GLY A 66 10.07 20.29 11.84
CA GLY A 66 11.03 20.31 12.96
C GLY A 66 10.92 19.07 13.88
N ASP A 67 10.04 18.13 13.58
CA ASP A 67 9.92 16.88 14.34
C ASP A 67 11.22 16.06 14.22
N PRO A 68 11.82 15.62 15.35
CA PRO A 68 13.10 14.88 15.33
C PRO A 68 13.02 13.57 14.53
N LEU A 69 11.89 12.85 14.61
CA LEU A 69 11.71 11.60 13.88
C LEU A 69 11.65 11.86 12.38
N LEU A 70 10.83 12.84 11.94
CA LEU A 70 10.74 13.21 10.53
C LEU A 70 12.09 13.74 10.01
N THR A 71 12.81 14.52 10.82
CA THR A 71 14.14 14.98 10.47
C THR A 71 15.09 13.80 10.20
N ALA A 72 15.12 12.80 11.09
CA ALA A 72 15.93 11.60 10.91
C ALA A 72 15.50 10.79 9.67
N VAL A 73 14.20 10.61 9.44
CA VAL A 73 13.67 9.94 8.26
C VAL A 73 14.12 10.64 6.98
N PHE A 74 14.00 11.96 6.88
CA PHE A 74 14.42 12.71 5.70
C PHE A 74 15.93 12.69 5.48
N GLN A 75 16.74 12.65 6.55
CA GLN A 75 18.20 12.47 6.41
C GLN A 75 18.54 11.11 5.81
N GLN A 76 17.96 10.01 6.33
CA GLN A 76 18.15 8.67 5.76
C GLN A 76 17.64 8.59 4.33
N TYR A 77 16.54 9.26 4.05
CA TYR A 77 15.95 9.29 2.72
C TYR A 77 16.86 9.94 1.66
N ARG A 78 17.54 11.03 2.03
CA ARG A 78 18.56 11.67 1.15
C ARG A 78 19.75 10.78 0.90
N LEU A 79 20.25 10.09 1.95
CA LEU A 79 21.37 9.16 1.83
C LEU A 79 21.01 8.00 0.90
N TRP A 80 19.88 7.36 1.10
CA TRP A 80 19.39 6.29 0.25
C TRP A 80 19.21 6.74 -1.20
N HIS A 81 18.55 7.88 -1.41
CA HIS A 81 18.34 8.45 -2.73
C HIS A 81 19.67 8.68 -3.48
N HIS A 82 20.65 9.26 -2.78
CA HIS A 82 21.98 9.49 -3.35
C HIS A 82 22.70 8.19 -3.71
N GLN A 83 22.66 7.19 -2.84
CA GLN A 83 23.28 5.88 -3.08
C GLN A 83 22.65 5.15 -4.27
N GLN A 84 21.34 5.27 -4.46
CA GLN A 84 20.61 4.61 -5.54
C GLN A 84 20.63 5.41 -6.85
N GLN A 85 21.21 6.61 -6.88
CA GLN A 85 21.27 7.49 -8.05
C GLN A 85 19.91 7.70 -8.73
N LEU A 86 18.85 7.91 -7.92
CA LEU A 86 17.50 8.00 -8.42
C LEU A 86 17.25 9.32 -9.19
N ASN A 87 16.41 9.26 -10.21
CA ASN A 87 16.14 10.38 -11.14
C ASN A 87 15.04 11.34 -10.68
N TRP A 88 14.69 11.35 -9.40
CA TRP A 88 13.72 12.27 -8.79
C TRP A 88 14.35 12.93 -7.56
N SER A 89 13.75 13.98 -7.01
CA SER A 89 14.30 14.72 -5.87
C SER A 89 13.53 14.44 -4.57
N PRO A 90 14.20 13.98 -3.50
CA PRO A 90 13.60 13.84 -2.17
C PRO A 90 13.25 15.19 -1.52
N GLU A 91 13.64 16.31 -2.15
CA GLU A 91 13.27 17.64 -1.71
C GLU A 91 11.85 18.04 -2.16
N THR A 92 11.31 17.36 -3.18
CA THR A 92 10.02 17.72 -3.79
C THR A 92 8.93 16.68 -3.59
N ARG A 93 9.31 15.42 -3.41
CA ARG A 93 8.36 14.31 -3.22
C ARG A 93 8.97 13.14 -2.47
N SER A 94 8.12 12.24 -1.98
CA SER A 94 8.53 10.92 -1.46
C SER A 94 8.85 9.93 -2.58
N SER A 95 9.45 8.78 -2.23
CA SER A 95 9.32 7.55 -3.03
C SER A 95 7.86 7.10 -3.04
N ILE A 96 7.61 5.99 -3.71
CA ILE A 96 6.34 5.28 -3.53
C ILE A 96 6.32 4.69 -2.12
N LEU A 97 5.25 4.96 -1.37
CA LEU A 97 5.09 4.56 0.03
C LEU A 97 4.21 3.30 0.14
N PHE A 98 4.65 2.21 -0.50
CA PHE A 98 3.90 0.95 -0.62
C PHE A 98 3.34 0.47 0.72
N ASP A 99 4.20 0.34 1.73
CA ASP A 99 3.88 -0.30 3.00
C ASP A 99 2.94 0.52 3.88
N THR A 100 2.85 1.84 3.65
CA THR A 100 1.91 2.69 4.39
C THR A 100 0.46 2.30 4.16
N VAL A 101 0.14 1.76 2.99
CA VAL A 101 -1.20 1.26 2.68
C VAL A 101 -1.48 -0.03 3.44
N ALA A 102 -0.53 -0.96 3.50
CA ALA A 102 -0.68 -2.18 4.28
C ALA A 102 -0.83 -1.89 5.78
N VAL A 103 -0.04 -0.97 6.33
CA VAL A 103 -0.20 -0.50 7.72
C VAL A 103 -1.58 0.12 7.95
N PHE A 104 -2.08 0.95 7.03
CA PHE A 104 -3.42 1.54 7.12
C PHE A 104 -4.51 0.47 7.12
N LEU A 105 -4.39 -0.56 6.30
CA LEU A 105 -5.35 -1.66 6.20
C LEU A 105 -5.43 -2.52 7.48
N ALA A 106 -4.45 -2.43 8.37
CA ALA A 106 -4.51 -3.11 9.66
C ALA A 106 -5.58 -2.53 10.61
N PHE A 107 -6.04 -1.30 10.38
CA PHE A 107 -7.02 -0.63 11.26
C PHE A 107 -8.15 0.08 10.51
N SER A 108 -8.09 0.26 9.21
CA SER A 108 -9.13 0.95 8.43
C SER A 108 -9.25 0.42 7.02
N ARG A 109 -10.45 0.45 6.47
CA ARG A 109 -10.75 0.13 5.06
C ARG A 109 -11.21 1.37 4.28
N GLN A 110 -11.21 2.52 4.93
CA GLN A 110 -11.63 3.77 4.31
C GLN A 110 -10.77 4.10 3.09
N PHE A 111 -11.28 4.84 2.14
CA PHE A 111 -10.61 5.30 0.92
C PHE A 111 -10.28 4.23 -0.11
N LEU A 112 -10.64 2.97 0.10
CA LEU A 112 -10.34 1.85 -0.78
C LEU A 112 -11.56 1.03 -1.13
N ALA A 113 -11.63 0.51 -2.34
CA ALA A 113 -12.61 -0.46 -2.78
C ALA A 113 -12.01 -1.86 -2.73
N PHE A 114 -12.80 -2.83 -2.24
CA PHE A 114 -12.36 -4.19 -1.98
C PHE A 114 -13.11 -5.20 -2.83
N ARG A 115 -12.43 -6.31 -3.10
CA ARG A 115 -13.03 -7.54 -3.60
C ARG A 115 -12.49 -8.72 -2.83
N THR A 116 -13.37 -9.62 -2.41
CA THR A 116 -12.98 -10.89 -1.79
C THR A 116 -12.85 -11.97 -2.86
N MET A 117 -11.71 -12.64 -2.93
CA MET A 117 -11.48 -13.78 -3.83
C MET A 117 -10.32 -14.64 -3.36
N GLY A 118 -10.29 -15.91 -3.76
CA GLY A 118 -9.12 -16.76 -3.59
C GLY A 118 -8.01 -16.40 -4.57
N LEU A 119 -6.78 -16.50 -4.11
CA LEU A 119 -5.57 -16.24 -4.89
C LEU A 119 -4.56 -17.38 -4.74
N ARG A 120 -3.83 -17.67 -5.82
CA ARG A 120 -2.67 -18.56 -5.80
C ARG A 120 -1.44 -17.90 -6.41
N ILE A 121 -0.27 -18.35 -6.01
CA ILE A 121 1.01 -17.95 -6.59
C ILE A 121 1.38 -18.99 -7.66
N ALA A 122 1.43 -18.54 -8.92
CA ALA A 122 1.84 -19.36 -10.06
C ALA A 122 3.36 -19.64 -10.05
N ASP A 123 3.83 -20.57 -10.89
CA ASP A 123 5.24 -20.93 -10.96
C ASP A 123 6.12 -19.77 -11.46
N ASP A 124 5.53 -18.85 -12.22
CA ASP A 124 6.18 -17.62 -12.69
C ASP A 124 6.22 -16.49 -11.62
N GLY A 125 5.77 -16.77 -10.39
CA GLY A 125 5.71 -15.81 -9.28
C GLY A 125 4.54 -14.82 -9.36
N ARG A 126 3.67 -14.94 -10.34
CA ARG A 126 2.50 -14.05 -10.48
C ARG A 126 1.36 -14.51 -9.60
N THR A 127 0.67 -13.56 -9.00
CA THR A 127 -0.57 -13.81 -8.26
C THR A 127 -1.73 -13.97 -9.25
N ARG A 128 -2.49 -15.03 -9.13
CA ARG A 128 -3.63 -15.35 -10.01
C ARG A 128 -4.88 -15.69 -9.20
N PRO A 129 -6.06 -15.28 -9.66
CA PRO A 129 -7.31 -15.73 -9.06
C PRO A 129 -7.41 -17.26 -9.08
N ASP A 130 -7.87 -17.82 -7.96
CA ASP A 130 -8.13 -19.24 -7.82
C ASP A 130 -9.35 -19.47 -6.90
N PRO A 131 -10.50 -19.89 -7.46
CA PRO A 131 -11.71 -20.13 -6.66
C PRO A 131 -11.57 -21.22 -5.61
N ALA A 132 -10.56 -22.11 -5.72
CA ALA A 132 -10.30 -23.18 -4.76
C ALA A 132 -9.39 -22.73 -3.60
N ALA A 133 -8.74 -21.57 -3.73
CA ALA A 133 -7.90 -21.01 -2.68
C ALA A 133 -8.73 -20.30 -1.58
N PRO A 134 -8.20 -20.22 -0.34
CA PRO A 134 -8.85 -19.48 0.74
C PRO A 134 -9.14 -18.02 0.30
N PRO A 135 -10.32 -17.46 0.65
CA PRO A 135 -10.66 -16.10 0.28
C PRO A 135 -9.83 -15.08 1.05
N VAL A 136 -9.37 -14.05 0.34
CA VAL A 136 -8.72 -12.87 0.91
C VAL A 136 -9.40 -11.61 0.41
N ASP A 137 -9.43 -10.56 1.23
CA ASP A 137 -9.90 -9.25 0.81
C ASP A 137 -8.78 -8.49 0.10
N ILE A 138 -9.05 -8.02 -1.09
CA ILE A 138 -8.07 -7.34 -1.93
C ILE A 138 -8.49 -5.89 -2.11
N ALA A 139 -7.64 -4.96 -1.69
CA ALA A 139 -7.80 -3.53 -1.93
C ALA A 139 -7.44 -3.23 -3.39
N LEU A 140 -8.43 -3.23 -4.29
CA LEU A 140 -8.21 -3.17 -5.75
C LEU A 140 -8.03 -1.75 -6.29
N SER A 141 -8.66 -0.77 -5.69
CA SER A 141 -8.62 0.61 -6.20
C SER A 141 -8.88 1.63 -5.10
N TRP A 142 -8.47 2.85 -5.36
CA TRP A 142 -8.78 3.98 -4.51
C TRP A 142 -10.20 4.50 -4.79
N THR A 143 -10.97 4.73 -3.74
CA THR A 143 -12.20 5.54 -3.80
C THR A 143 -11.87 7.02 -3.56
N ASP A 144 -10.86 7.30 -2.71
CA ASP A 144 -10.34 8.64 -2.48
C ASP A 144 -8.87 8.61 -2.04
N ARG A 145 -7.95 8.61 -3.01
CA ARG A 145 -6.51 8.59 -2.74
C ARG A 145 -6.02 9.90 -2.14
N GLU A 146 -6.60 11.02 -2.52
CA GLU A 146 -6.18 12.34 -2.00
C GLU A 146 -6.51 12.47 -0.52
N ALA A 147 -7.69 12.01 -0.11
CA ALA A 147 -8.06 11.95 1.30
C ALA A 147 -7.13 11.02 2.10
N PHE A 148 -6.72 9.88 1.54
CA PHE A 148 -5.72 9.02 2.17
C PHE A 148 -4.37 9.72 2.32
N GLN A 149 -3.87 10.40 1.28
CA GLN A 149 -2.60 11.13 1.35
C GLN A 149 -2.64 12.27 2.36
N LYS A 150 -3.77 12.96 2.46
CA LYS A 150 -4.00 13.96 3.50
C LYS A 150 -4.01 13.32 4.90
N PHE A 151 -4.74 12.23 5.08
CA PHE A 151 -4.76 11.46 6.32
C PHE A 151 -3.34 11.05 6.75
N LEU A 152 -2.56 10.47 5.83
CA LEU A 152 -1.18 10.04 6.09
C LEU A 152 -0.29 11.23 6.49
N THR A 153 -0.39 12.35 5.78
CA THR A 153 0.35 13.58 6.10
C THR A 153 0.00 14.08 7.49
N ASP A 154 -1.27 14.15 7.83
CA ASP A 154 -1.73 14.65 9.15
C ASP A 154 -1.28 13.72 10.28
N ARG A 155 -1.30 12.39 10.06
CA ARG A 155 -0.77 11.40 11.01
C ARG A 155 0.71 11.57 11.25
N LEU A 156 1.50 11.75 10.20
CA LEU A 156 2.94 11.98 10.28
C LEU A 156 3.29 13.31 10.97
N LEU A 157 2.40 14.31 10.90
CA LEU A 157 2.53 15.58 11.64
C LEU A 157 2.05 15.50 13.09
N GLY A 158 1.69 14.31 13.59
CA GLY A 158 1.11 14.15 14.93
C GLY A 158 -0.31 14.70 15.08
N ARG A 159 -0.97 15.06 13.98
CA ARG A 159 -2.36 15.49 13.97
C ARG A 159 -3.25 14.25 13.91
N LEU A 160 -3.80 13.86 15.06
CA LEU A 160 -4.80 12.80 15.09
C LEU A 160 -6.08 13.32 14.43
N PRO A 161 -6.64 12.65 13.41
CA PRO A 161 -8.02 12.91 13.04
C PRO A 161 -8.90 12.64 14.26
N PRO A 162 -10.06 13.29 14.42
CA PRO A 162 -11.03 12.89 15.43
C PRO A 162 -11.27 11.39 15.31
N GLU A 163 -11.29 10.69 16.45
CA GLU A 163 -11.57 9.25 16.44
C GLU A 163 -12.86 9.04 15.63
N PRO A 164 -12.90 8.09 14.69
CA PRO A 164 -14.15 7.71 14.07
C PRO A 164 -15.08 7.31 15.23
N GLU A 165 -16.30 7.83 15.24
CA GLU A 165 -17.31 7.39 16.20
C GLU A 165 -17.41 5.87 16.14
N THR A 166 -16.69 5.22 17.02
CA THR A 166 -16.77 3.78 17.18
C THR A 166 -18.14 3.51 17.76
N GLY A 167 -19.06 3.10 16.89
CA GLY A 167 -20.20 2.33 17.33
C GLY A 167 -19.67 1.15 18.13
N ARG A 168 -19.50 1.35 19.43
CA ARG A 168 -19.16 0.28 20.38
C ARG A 168 -20.29 -0.73 20.37
N SER A 169 -20.22 -1.69 19.47
CA SER A 169 -20.91 -2.96 19.69
C SER A 169 -20.20 -3.60 20.87
N ARG A 170 -20.82 -3.48 22.05
CA ARG A 170 -20.39 -4.24 23.24
C ARG A 170 -20.50 -5.71 22.89
N ILE A 171 -19.36 -6.36 22.74
CA ILE A 171 -19.31 -7.81 22.83
C ILE A 171 -19.59 -8.12 24.30
N SER A 172 -20.82 -8.56 24.60
CA SER A 172 -21.14 -9.19 25.87
C SER A 172 -20.47 -10.57 25.87
N ILE A 173 -19.61 -10.78 26.85
CA ILE A 173 -18.99 -12.09 27.18
C ILE A 173 -20.09 -13.01 27.75
#